data_73db75873af189639533d2a4e4a6265a
#
_entry.id   73db75873af189639533d2a4e4a6265a
#
_cell.length_a   1.000
_cell.length_b   1.000
_cell.length_c   1.000
_cell.angle_alpha   90.00
_cell.angle_beta   90.00
_cell.angle_gamma   90.00
#
_symmetry.space_group_name_H-M   'P 1'
#
loop_
_entity.id
_entity.type
_entity.pdbx_description
1 polymer ?
#
loop_
_entity_poly.entity_id
_entity_poly.type
_entity_poly.pdbx_seq_one_letter_code
_entity_poly.pdbx_strand_id
1 'polypeptide(L)'
;MNNFKKRAGGPDIIRVLATLLVMTTHSIAYLGPMNVDIHTPKWTAYLVVRFAALSCVPLFLLLTGYLNRKKKLEKGYFRGILPVVISYLIIAAFSVICTNIGGHTAFGVADSIRSVFDFTANGYAWYVEMYIGLYLLIPFLNILFEHLGTFRNRMLLCIILVCMTMLPAAVESFRVGGVALDIIPEYWEAAYPLGYYFIGAMIGEYQPKIKKRYSIPMALIAILIPSGLCWLYSSPEAGYAWYMMNGFSCITTGAMAVTIFLVLYDIEPPKPVAAVFRELSTCSFEMYLFSYPADLFLYSQTSYFMPFMVLTVFAMSYAAARVMRLVMVPLVYRRLKGR
;
A
#
# COMPACT_ATOMS: atom_id res chain seq x y z
N MET A 1 6.20 22.63 30.37
CA MET A 1 7.17 21.69 29.76
C MET A 1 6.41 20.86 28.72
N ASN A 2 6.58 21.15 27.43
CA ASN A 2 5.90 20.44 26.36
C ASN A 2 6.53 19.04 26.20
N ASN A 3 5.85 18.03 26.69
CA ASN A 3 6.14 16.63 26.36
C ASN A 3 5.81 16.39 24.87
N PHE A 4 6.70 16.78 23.96
CA PHE A 4 6.69 16.23 22.61
C PHE A 4 6.95 14.73 22.77
N LYS A 5 5.87 13.92 22.74
CA LYS A 5 6.01 12.47 22.61
C LYS A 5 6.92 12.22 21.42
N LYS A 6 8.10 11.67 21.68
CA LYS A 6 9.10 11.32 20.68
C LYS A 6 8.41 10.47 19.61
N ARG A 7 8.37 10.96 18.37
CA ARG A 7 7.73 10.24 17.27
C ARG A 7 8.46 8.91 17.08
N ALA A 8 7.76 7.79 17.22
CA ALA A 8 8.35 6.46 17.07
C ALA A 8 8.88 6.28 15.64
N GLY A 9 10.09 5.71 15.50
CA GLY A 9 10.74 5.52 14.19
C GLY A 9 10.11 4.41 13.34
N GLY A 10 9.56 3.37 13.98
CA GLY A 10 8.96 2.23 13.31
C GLY A 10 7.89 2.59 12.27
N PRO A 11 6.91 3.45 12.56
CA PRO A 11 5.93 3.91 11.57
C PRO A 11 6.54 4.62 10.35
N ASP A 12 7.63 5.35 10.51
CA ASP A 12 8.32 5.99 9.38
C ASP A 12 9.03 4.95 8.51
N ILE A 13 9.66 3.93 9.13
CA ILE A 13 10.27 2.78 8.42
C ILE A 13 9.20 2.03 7.63
N ILE A 14 8.05 1.69 8.23
CA ILE A 14 6.96 0.99 7.56
C ILE A 14 6.46 1.77 6.35
N ARG A 15 6.30 3.09 6.49
CA ARG A 15 5.81 3.93 5.39
C ARG A 15 6.78 3.96 4.21
N VAL A 16 8.07 4.10 4.47
CA VAL A 16 9.12 4.09 3.44
C VAL A 16 9.20 2.72 2.78
N LEU A 17 9.17 1.64 3.57
CA LEU A 17 9.14 0.27 3.04
C LEU A 17 7.91 0.06 2.16
N ALA A 18 6.72 0.43 2.61
CA ALA A 18 5.49 0.29 1.83
C ALA A 18 5.59 1.04 0.49
N THR A 19 6.15 2.25 0.47
CA THR A 19 6.40 3.01 -0.76
C THR A 19 7.36 2.28 -1.70
N LEU A 20 8.46 1.74 -1.19
CA LEU A 20 9.41 0.95 -1.97
C LEU A 20 8.75 -0.32 -2.55
N LEU A 21 7.94 -1.01 -1.75
CA LEU A 21 7.22 -2.21 -2.17
C LEU A 21 6.17 -1.92 -3.25
N VAL A 22 5.50 -0.76 -3.23
CA VAL A 22 4.63 -0.34 -4.35
C VAL A 22 5.42 -0.26 -5.65
N MET A 23 6.55 0.43 -5.65
CA MET A 23 7.40 0.56 -6.83
C MET A 23 7.93 -0.82 -7.30
N THR A 24 8.27 -1.69 -6.35
CA THR A 24 8.68 -3.07 -6.64
C THR A 24 7.57 -3.88 -7.31
N THR A 25 6.33 -3.78 -6.81
CA THR A 25 5.17 -4.47 -7.40
C THR A 25 4.95 -4.06 -8.84
N HIS A 26 4.97 -2.76 -9.13
CA HIS A 26 4.80 -2.24 -10.47
C HIS A 26 5.97 -2.57 -11.39
N SER A 27 7.21 -2.46 -10.91
CA SER A 27 8.40 -2.87 -11.65
C SER A 27 8.35 -4.32 -12.12
N ILE A 28 7.93 -5.24 -11.25
CA ILE A 28 7.78 -6.65 -11.62
C ILE A 28 6.64 -6.82 -12.64
N ALA A 29 5.54 -6.09 -12.53
CA ALA A 29 4.44 -6.15 -13.49
C ALA A 29 4.91 -5.70 -14.89
N TYR A 30 5.70 -4.63 -15.00
CA TYR A 30 6.28 -4.17 -16.26
C TYR A 30 7.25 -5.16 -16.90
N LEU A 31 7.93 -6.01 -16.12
CA LEU A 31 8.83 -7.05 -16.64
C LEU A 31 8.08 -8.22 -17.29
N GLY A 32 6.74 -8.28 -17.18
CA GLY A 32 5.91 -9.27 -17.86
C GLY A 32 6.10 -10.71 -17.36
N PRO A 33 5.96 -11.01 -16.04
CA PRO A 33 6.19 -12.35 -15.49
C PRO A 33 5.24 -13.41 -16.06
N MET A 34 4.18 -13.01 -16.72
CA MET A 34 3.18 -13.93 -17.29
C MET A 34 3.67 -14.70 -18.52
N ASN A 35 4.72 -14.20 -19.18
CA ASN A 35 5.23 -14.75 -20.44
C ASN A 35 6.57 -15.48 -20.26
N VAL A 36 6.95 -15.82 -19.03
CA VAL A 36 8.23 -16.43 -18.71
C VAL A 36 8.06 -17.65 -17.80
N ASP A 37 8.99 -18.59 -17.91
CA ASP A 37 9.08 -19.71 -16.98
C ASP A 37 9.57 -19.22 -15.62
N ILE A 38 8.67 -19.23 -14.63
CA ILE A 38 8.97 -18.79 -13.26
C ILE A 38 9.82 -19.79 -12.47
N HIS A 39 10.03 -21.00 -12.97
CA HIS A 39 10.87 -22.01 -12.32
C HIS A 39 12.38 -21.77 -12.51
N THR A 40 12.76 -20.80 -13.35
CA THR A 40 14.16 -20.36 -13.40
C THR A 40 14.56 -19.64 -12.10
N PRO A 41 15.82 -19.78 -11.63
CA PRO A 41 16.26 -19.16 -10.36
C PRO A 41 15.96 -17.65 -10.26
N LYS A 42 16.15 -16.93 -11.38
CA LYS A 42 15.87 -15.49 -11.46
C LYS A 42 14.39 -15.19 -11.21
N TRP A 43 13.48 -15.87 -11.91
CA TRP A 43 12.06 -15.61 -11.82
C TRP A 43 11.44 -16.17 -10.54
N THR A 44 11.96 -17.28 -10.00
CA THR A 44 11.60 -17.76 -8.65
C THR A 44 11.94 -16.71 -7.58
N ALA A 45 13.12 -16.09 -7.65
CA ALA A 45 13.51 -15.01 -6.74
C ALA A 45 12.58 -13.80 -6.89
N TYR A 46 12.24 -13.40 -8.12
CA TYR A 46 11.32 -12.30 -8.38
C TYR A 46 9.89 -12.60 -7.90
N LEU A 47 9.45 -13.86 -7.98
CA LEU A 47 8.17 -14.31 -7.43
C LEU A 47 8.10 -14.09 -5.91
N VAL A 48 9.13 -14.49 -5.16
CA VAL A 48 9.19 -14.27 -3.71
C VAL A 48 9.18 -12.77 -3.38
N VAL A 49 9.96 -11.96 -4.11
CA VAL A 49 9.98 -10.51 -3.94
C VAL A 49 8.63 -9.90 -4.28
N ARG A 50 7.94 -10.39 -5.32
CA ARG A 50 6.61 -9.94 -5.68
C ARG A 50 5.59 -10.17 -4.57
N PHE A 51 5.57 -11.39 -3.98
CA PHE A 51 4.65 -11.67 -2.88
C PHE A 51 4.95 -10.78 -1.67
N ALA A 52 6.20 -10.63 -1.29
CA ALA A 52 6.57 -9.66 -0.25
C ALA A 52 6.07 -8.23 -0.60
N ALA A 53 6.16 -7.83 -1.87
CA ALA A 53 5.77 -6.51 -2.33
C ALA A 53 4.24 -6.30 -2.31
N LEU A 54 3.41 -7.34 -2.42
CA LEU A 54 1.96 -7.25 -2.26
C LEU A 54 1.54 -6.74 -0.87
N SER A 55 2.40 -6.83 0.15
CA SER A 55 2.12 -6.25 1.46
C SER A 55 2.07 -4.71 1.47
N CYS A 56 2.45 -4.02 0.38
CA CYS A 56 2.58 -2.56 0.31
C CYS A 56 1.30 -1.81 0.72
N VAL A 57 0.18 -2.08 0.07
CA VAL A 57 -1.12 -1.44 0.35
C VAL A 57 -1.63 -1.82 1.73
N PRO A 58 -1.65 -3.11 2.14
CA PRO A 58 -1.99 -3.49 3.50
C PRO A 58 -1.15 -2.80 4.59
N LEU A 59 0.15 -2.59 4.38
CA LEU A 59 1.00 -1.87 5.33
C LEU A 59 0.56 -0.41 5.52
N PHE A 60 0.16 0.28 4.44
CA PHE A 60 -0.40 1.64 4.54
C PHE A 60 -1.74 1.65 5.28
N LEU A 61 -2.59 0.66 5.05
CA LEU A 61 -3.90 0.54 5.71
C LEU A 61 -3.75 0.22 7.21
N LEU A 62 -2.88 -0.74 7.57
CA LEU A 62 -2.51 -1.04 8.95
C LEU A 62 -1.96 0.19 9.65
N LEU A 63 -1.06 0.93 8.99
CA LEU A 63 -0.48 2.16 9.51
C LEU A 63 -1.55 3.25 9.71
N THR A 64 -2.53 3.32 8.82
CA THR A 64 -3.67 4.24 8.94
C THR A 64 -4.48 3.94 10.20
N GLY A 65 -4.83 2.69 10.45
CA GLY A 65 -5.51 2.26 11.68
C GLY A 65 -4.66 2.52 12.93
N TYR A 66 -3.40 2.14 12.90
CA TYR A 66 -2.44 2.32 13.99
C TYR A 66 -2.32 3.79 14.43
N LEU A 67 -2.19 4.71 13.48
CA LEU A 67 -1.96 6.13 13.76
C LEU A 67 -3.25 6.91 14.04
N ASN A 68 -4.36 6.53 13.43
CA ASN A 68 -5.59 7.32 13.46
C ASN A 68 -6.66 6.78 14.42
N ARG A 69 -6.44 5.67 15.13
CA ARG A 69 -7.40 5.01 16.03
C ARG A 69 -8.02 5.89 17.12
N LYS A 70 -7.42 7.05 17.43
CA LYS A 70 -7.90 8.01 18.43
C LYS A 70 -8.42 9.31 17.82
N LYS A 71 -8.51 9.41 16.51
CA LYS A 71 -9.09 10.59 15.86
C LYS A 71 -10.59 10.61 16.07
N LYS A 72 -11.09 11.79 16.45
CA LYS A 72 -12.51 12.05 16.70
C LYS A 72 -13.07 12.95 15.60
N LEU A 73 -14.39 12.93 15.47
CA LEU A 73 -15.12 13.86 14.62
C LEU A 73 -15.16 15.23 15.29
N GLU A 74 -14.18 16.06 14.99
CA GLU A 74 -14.04 17.41 15.53
C GLU A 74 -14.23 18.45 14.41
N LYS A 75 -14.53 19.69 14.82
CA LYS A 75 -14.62 20.81 13.87
C LYS A 75 -13.31 20.96 13.07
N GLY A 76 -13.39 20.77 11.78
CA GLY A 76 -12.21 20.84 10.90
C GLY A 76 -11.56 19.47 10.57
N TYR A 77 -12.07 18.34 11.10
CA TYR A 77 -11.55 17.02 10.77
C TYR A 77 -11.42 16.81 9.25
N PHE A 78 -12.48 17.08 8.51
CA PHE A 78 -12.50 16.89 7.05
C PHE A 78 -11.53 17.79 6.28
N ARG A 79 -11.07 18.89 6.86
CA ARG A 79 -10.01 19.71 6.25
C ARG A 79 -8.67 18.98 6.21
N GLY A 80 -8.48 17.96 7.04
CA GLY A 80 -7.25 17.17 7.07
C GLY A 80 -7.00 16.33 5.82
N ILE A 81 -8.03 16.10 4.98
CA ILE A 81 -7.88 15.40 3.70
C ILE A 81 -7.42 16.33 2.57
N LEU A 82 -7.60 17.65 2.70
CA LEU A 82 -7.28 18.60 1.63
C LEU A 82 -5.83 18.50 1.12
N PRO A 83 -4.80 18.32 1.96
CA PRO A 83 -3.44 18.11 1.47
C PRO A 83 -3.33 16.91 0.51
N VAL A 84 -4.01 15.81 0.81
CA VAL A 84 -4.02 14.61 -0.04
C VAL A 84 -4.68 14.90 -1.38
N VAL A 85 -5.86 15.53 -1.35
CA VAL A 85 -6.61 15.88 -2.57
C VAL A 85 -5.82 16.87 -3.44
N ILE A 86 -5.22 17.90 -2.85
CA ILE A 86 -4.44 18.90 -3.59
C ILE A 86 -3.20 18.26 -4.20
N SER A 87 -2.45 17.44 -3.44
CA SER A 87 -1.29 16.72 -3.97
C SER A 87 -1.70 15.79 -5.12
N TYR A 88 -2.82 15.08 -4.97
CA TYR A 88 -3.34 14.23 -6.04
C TYR A 88 -3.67 15.05 -7.30
N LEU A 89 -4.45 16.12 -7.22
CA LEU A 89 -4.86 16.92 -8.38
C LEU A 89 -3.65 17.45 -9.17
N ILE A 90 -2.60 17.90 -8.47
CA ILE A 90 -1.39 18.40 -9.11
C ILE A 90 -0.64 17.29 -9.83
N ILE A 91 -0.46 16.14 -9.16
CA ILE A 91 0.28 15.03 -9.74
C ILE A 91 -0.52 14.34 -10.84
N ALA A 92 -1.85 14.26 -10.74
CA ALA A 92 -2.72 13.77 -11.80
C ALA A 92 -2.62 14.64 -13.06
N ALA A 93 -2.68 15.97 -12.91
CA ALA A 93 -2.47 16.90 -14.04
C ALA A 93 -1.07 16.73 -14.66
N PHE A 94 -0.03 16.56 -13.84
CA PHE A 94 1.32 16.24 -14.31
C PHE A 94 1.37 14.89 -15.04
N SER A 95 0.70 13.86 -14.54
CA SER A 95 0.62 12.54 -15.18
C SER A 95 -0.03 12.62 -16.55
N VAL A 96 -1.13 13.39 -16.71
CA VAL A 96 -1.77 13.64 -18.02
C VAL A 96 -0.79 14.25 -19.01
N ILE A 97 0.00 15.26 -18.58
CA ILE A 97 1.00 15.89 -19.43
C ILE A 97 2.05 14.86 -19.86
N CYS A 98 2.59 14.10 -18.92
CA CYS A 98 3.60 13.06 -19.21
C CYS A 98 3.07 12.00 -20.18
N THR A 99 1.83 11.54 -19.99
CA THR A 99 1.19 10.52 -20.81
C THR A 99 0.96 11.01 -22.25
N ASN A 100 0.50 12.25 -22.42
CA ASN A 100 0.28 12.87 -23.73
C ASN A 100 1.61 13.13 -24.47
N ILE A 101 2.63 13.66 -23.78
CA ILE A 101 3.96 13.92 -24.40
C ILE A 101 4.66 12.61 -24.73
N GLY A 102 4.55 11.60 -23.87
CA GLY A 102 5.16 10.28 -24.06
C GLY A 102 4.49 9.43 -25.15
N GLY A 103 3.40 9.88 -25.75
CA GLY A 103 2.68 9.14 -26.81
C GLY A 103 1.96 7.89 -26.31
N HIS A 104 1.81 7.71 -24.99
CA HIS A 104 1.13 6.54 -24.42
C HIS A 104 -0.40 6.59 -24.60
N THR A 105 -0.98 7.78 -24.60
CA THR A 105 -2.41 8.05 -24.91
C THR A 105 -2.55 9.49 -25.37
N ALA A 106 -3.33 9.72 -26.44
CA ALA A 106 -3.68 11.07 -26.87
C ALA A 106 -5.05 11.45 -26.27
N PHE A 107 -5.04 11.98 -25.04
CA PHE A 107 -6.25 12.51 -24.44
C PHE A 107 -6.62 13.86 -25.04
N GLY A 108 -7.87 14.00 -25.50
CA GLY A 108 -8.47 15.31 -25.76
C GLY A 108 -8.57 16.12 -24.46
N VAL A 109 -8.80 17.43 -24.57
CA VAL A 109 -8.89 18.30 -23.37
C VAL A 109 -10.00 17.84 -22.42
N ALA A 110 -11.18 17.48 -22.95
CA ALA A 110 -12.30 16.99 -22.13
C ALA A 110 -11.97 15.68 -21.40
N ASP A 111 -11.34 14.73 -22.10
CA ASP A 111 -10.94 13.44 -21.52
C ASP A 111 -9.83 13.62 -20.49
N SER A 112 -8.91 14.54 -20.73
CA SER A 112 -7.87 14.91 -19.76
C SER A 112 -8.46 15.44 -18.45
N ILE A 113 -9.45 16.34 -18.53
CA ILE A 113 -10.14 16.86 -17.37
C ILE A 113 -10.90 15.73 -16.65
N ARG A 114 -11.65 14.92 -17.39
CA ARG A 114 -12.40 13.80 -16.85
C ARG A 114 -11.49 12.82 -16.13
N SER A 115 -10.36 12.45 -16.74
CA SER A 115 -9.43 11.46 -16.15
C SER A 115 -8.84 11.90 -14.81
N VAL A 116 -8.70 13.21 -14.57
CA VAL A 116 -8.27 13.73 -13.26
C VAL A 116 -9.35 13.51 -12.19
N PHE A 117 -10.64 13.69 -12.54
CA PHE A 117 -11.72 13.57 -11.56
C PHE A 117 -12.21 12.15 -11.34
N ASP A 118 -12.03 11.24 -12.30
CA ASP A 118 -12.36 9.82 -12.18
C ASP A 118 -11.16 8.94 -11.77
N PHE A 119 -10.06 9.58 -11.30
CA PHE A 119 -8.84 8.93 -10.82
C PHE A 119 -8.08 8.07 -11.85
N THR A 120 -8.39 8.18 -13.16
CA THR A 120 -7.72 7.42 -14.22
C THR A 120 -6.49 8.11 -14.81
N ALA A 121 -6.31 9.43 -14.56
CA ALA A 121 -5.15 10.21 -15.01
C ALA A 121 -3.79 9.65 -14.52
N ASN A 122 -3.79 8.96 -13.40
CA ASN A 122 -2.64 8.29 -12.83
C ASN A 122 -3.03 6.85 -12.53
N GLY A 123 -2.44 5.87 -13.21
CA GLY A 123 -2.82 4.46 -13.10
C GLY A 123 -2.67 3.85 -11.70
N TYR A 124 -2.03 4.56 -10.77
CA TYR A 124 -1.90 4.13 -9.38
C TYR A 124 -2.87 4.84 -8.44
N ALA A 125 -3.68 5.79 -8.92
CA ALA A 125 -4.51 6.66 -8.07
C ALA A 125 -5.73 5.97 -7.43
N TRP A 126 -6.11 4.75 -7.82
CA TRP A 126 -7.19 3.98 -7.20
C TRP A 126 -7.06 3.89 -5.66
N TYR A 127 -5.82 3.84 -5.14
CA TYR A 127 -5.59 3.86 -3.69
C TYR A 127 -5.99 5.20 -3.06
N VAL A 128 -5.81 6.32 -3.78
CA VAL A 128 -6.22 7.65 -3.28
C VAL A 128 -7.73 7.73 -3.16
N GLU A 129 -8.45 7.24 -4.17
CA GLU A 129 -9.91 7.15 -4.17
C GLU A 129 -10.41 6.34 -2.96
N MET A 130 -9.89 5.11 -2.80
CA MET A 130 -10.20 4.25 -1.66
C MET A 130 -9.83 4.93 -0.32
N TYR A 131 -8.66 5.58 -0.24
CA TYR A 131 -8.19 6.23 0.99
C TYR A 131 -9.06 7.43 1.39
N ILE A 132 -9.58 8.21 0.43
CA ILE A 132 -10.52 9.30 0.70
C ILE A 132 -11.77 8.73 1.39
N GLY A 133 -12.36 7.67 0.83
CA GLY A 133 -13.52 7.00 1.43
C GLY A 133 -13.24 6.49 2.85
N LEU A 134 -12.12 5.79 3.04
CA LEU A 134 -11.70 5.32 4.36
C LEU A 134 -11.49 6.49 5.33
N TYR A 135 -10.83 7.57 4.90
CA TYR A 135 -10.57 8.73 5.75
C TYR A 135 -11.87 9.36 6.27
N LEU A 136 -12.89 9.49 5.41
CA LEU A 136 -14.20 10.03 5.82
C LEU A 136 -14.86 9.16 6.88
N LEU A 137 -14.63 7.86 6.88
CA LEU A 137 -15.21 6.90 7.83
C LEU A 137 -14.44 6.79 9.15
N ILE A 138 -13.17 7.17 9.23
CA ILE A 138 -12.29 6.98 10.40
C ILE A 138 -12.93 7.39 11.73
N PRO A 139 -13.56 8.57 11.90
CA PRO A 139 -14.13 8.95 13.20
C PRO A 139 -15.24 8.01 13.65
N PHE A 140 -16.05 7.53 12.72
CA PHE A 140 -17.16 6.61 13.00
C PHE A 140 -16.64 5.20 13.32
N LEU A 141 -15.63 4.74 12.59
CA LEU A 141 -14.95 3.47 12.87
C LEU A 141 -14.31 3.50 14.27
N ASN A 142 -13.76 4.64 14.68
CA ASN A 142 -13.20 4.81 16.02
C ASN A 142 -14.27 4.78 17.11
N ILE A 143 -15.43 5.39 16.88
CA ILE A 143 -16.57 5.29 17.79
C ILE A 143 -16.98 3.83 17.99
N LEU A 144 -17.12 3.08 16.88
CA LEU A 144 -17.40 1.64 16.94
C LEU A 144 -16.32 0.90 17.75
N PHE A 145 -15.03 1.14 17.43
CA PHE A 145 -13.91 0.47 18.09
C PHE A 145 -13.86 0.77 19.60
N GLU A 146 -14.14 2.01 20.00
CA GLU A 146 -14.21 2.41 21.42
C GLU A 146 -15.36 1.72 22.15
N HIS A 147 -16.58 1.71 21.56
CA HIS A 147 -17.78 1.13 22.17
C HIS A 147 -17.73 -0.40 22.32
N LEU A 148 -16.95 -1.10 21.50
CA LEU A 148 -16.72 -2.55 21.69
C LEU A 148 -16.05 -2.87 23.03
N GLY A 149 -15.34 -1.92 23.61
CA GLY A 149 -14.81 -1.92 24.98
C GLY A 149 -13.72 -2.97 25.23
N THR A 150 -14.01 -4.26 25.04
CA THR A 150 -13.12 -5.36 25.40
C THR A 150 -12.22 -5.82 24.26
N PHE A 151 -11.06 -6.42 24.60
CA PHE A 151 -10.17 -7.07 23.63
C PHE A 151 -10.91 -8.13 22.82
N ARG A 152 -11.74 -8.96 23.48
CA ARG A 152 -12.48 -10.06 22.84
C ARG A 152 -13.42 -9.54 21.74
N ASN A 153 -14.22 -8.52 22.05
CA ASN A 153 -15.19 -7.98 21.09
C ASN A 153 -14.49 -7.32 19.89
N ARG A 154 -13.40 -6.58 20.13
CA ARG A 154 -12.58 -5.97 19.07
C ARG A 154 -11.91 -7.03 18.19
N MET A 155 -11.39 -8.09 18.80
CA MET A 155 -10.82 -9.23 18.07
C MET A 155 -11.88 -9.95 17.24
N LEU A 156 -13.09 -10.15 17.80
CA LEU A 156 -14.21 -10.77 17.07
C LEU A 156 -14.57 -9.94 15.83
N LEU A 157 -14.63 -8.60 15.95
CA LEU A 157 -14.84 -7.74 14.79
C LEU A 157 -13.75 -7.93 13.73
N CYS A 158 -12.47 -7.95 14.12
CA CYS A 158 -11.37 -8.20 13.18
C CYS A 158 -11.50 -9.56 12.50
N ILE A 159 -11.83 -10.62 13.23
CA ILE A 159 -12.00 -11.96 12.67
C ILE A 159 -13.16 -11.97 11.67
N ILE A 160 -14.32 -11.40 12.02
CA ILE A 160 -15.47 -11.32 11.12
C ILE A 160 -15.10 -10.59 9.83
N LEU A 161 -14.44 -9.41 9.93
CA LEU A 161 -14.01 -8.66 8.76
C LEU A 161 -13.02 -9.45 7.91
N VAL A 162 -12.03 -10.12 8.51
CA VAL A 162 -11.08 -10.98 7.78
C VAL A 162 -11.81 -12.10 7.06
N CYS A 163 -12.74 -12.78 7.73
CA CYS A 163 -13.51 -13.87 7.11
C CYS A 163 -14.39 -13.37 5.94
N MET A 164 -15.02 -12.20 6.08
CA MET A 164 -15.91 -11.67 5.05
C MET A 164 -15.18 -11.03 3.88
N THR A 165 -14.02 -10.38 4.12
CA THR A 165 -13.39 -9.51 3.13
C THR A 165 -12.05 -10.03 2.59
N MET A 166 -11.44 -11.03 3.25
CA MET A 166 -10.10 -11.51 2.88
C MET A 166 -10.06 -13.03 2.63
N LEU A 167 -10.95 -13.79 3.23
CA LEU A 167 -10.99 -15.22 3.02
C LEU A 167 -11.54 -15.64 1.65
N PRO A 168 -12.55 -14.95 1.05
CA PRO A 168 -13.05 -15.28 -0.29
C PRO A 168 -11.93 -15.34 -1.33
N ALA A 169 -11.14 -14.31 -1.48
CA ALA A 169 -10.03 -14.25 -2.45
C ALA A 169 -9.00 -15.38 -2.28
N ALA A 170 -8.79 -15.87 -1.06
CA ALA A 170 -7.91 -17.02 -0.82
C ALA A 170 -8.55 -18.35 -1.26
N VAL A 171 -9.86 -18.52 -1.03
CA VAL A 171 -10.59 -19.74 -1.41
C VAL A 171 -10.73 -19.81 -2.92
N GLU A 172 -11.07 -18.72 -3.60
CA GLU A 172 -11.14 -18.62 -5.06
C GLU A 172 -9.80 -18.87 -5.77
N SER A 173 -8.68 -18.69 -5.06
CA SER A 173 -7.37 -19.06 -5.57
C SER A 173 -7.25 -20.55 -5.89
N PHE A 174 -8.03 -21.40 -5.24
CA PHE A 174 -8.06 -22.85 -5.53
C PHE A 174 -9.09 -23.15 -6.62
N ARG A 175 -8.72 -24.05 -7.54
CA ARG A 175 -9.55 -24.46 -8.67
C ARG A 175 -9.76 -25.95 -8.70
N VAL A 176 -10.99 -26.37 -8.96
CA VAL A 176 -11.36 -27.78 -9.19
C VAL A 176 -11.87 -27.89 -10.63
N GLY A 177 -11.22 -28.75 -11.42
CA GLY A 177 -11.57 -28.87 -12.85
C GLY A 177 -11.39 -27.56 -13.65
N GLY A 178 -10.49 -26.66 -13.23
CA GLY A 178 -10.25 -25.37 -13.85
C GLY A 178 -11.20 -24.25 -13.41
N VAL A 179 -12.21 -24.56 -12.58
CA VAL A 179 -13.18 -23.58 -12.06
C VAL A 179 -12.78 -23.14 -10.65
N ALA A 180 -12.84 -21.84 -10.38
CA ALA A 180 -12.56 -21.28 -9.06
C ALA A 180 -13.56 -21.81 -8.01
N LEU A 181 -13.09 -22.03 -6.77
CA LEU A 181 -13.95 -22.40 -5.65
C LEU A 181 -14.67 -21.15 -5.14
N ASP A 182 -15.86 -20.90 -5.64
CA ASP A 182 -16.75 -19.83 -5.18
C ASP A 182 -17.76 -20.38 -4.15
N ILE A 183 -17.25 -20.72 -2.95
CA ILE A 183 -18.07 -21.22 -1.84
C ILE A 183 -18.28 -20.21 -0.71
N ILE A 184 -17.53 -19.10 -0.73
CA ILE A 184 -17.67 -18.00 0.22
C ILE A 184 -18.07 -16.75 -0.58
N PRO A 185 -19.21 -16.10 -0.27
CA PRO A 185 -19.63 -14.91 -1.01
C PRO A 185 -18.58 -13.79 -1.01
N GLU A 186 -18.17 -13.35 -2.19
CA GLU A 186 -17.19 -12.28 -2.40
C GLU A 186 -17.74 -10.86 -2.24
N TYR A 187 -19.05 -10.74 -1.98
CA TYR A 187 -19.80 -9.48 -1.99
C TYR A 187 -19.16 -8.37 -1.11
N TRP A 188 -18.48 -8.76 -0.04
CA TRP A 188 -17.82 -7.85 0.89
C TRP A 188 -16.32 -7.68 0.66
N GLU A 189 -15.76 -8.28 -0.35
CA GLU A 189 -14.31 -8.25 -0.60
C GLU A 189 -13.78 -6.82 -0.72
N ALA A 190 -14.48 -5.95 -1.45
CA ALA A 190 -14.08 -4.55 -1.60
C ALA A 190 -13.95 -3.78 -0.27
N ALA A 191 -14.53 -4.30 0.83
CA ALA A 191 -14.43 -3.71 2.17
C ALA A 191 -13.16 -4.15 2.94
N TYR A 192 -12.23 -4.88 2.33
CA TYR A 192 -10.96 -5.31 2.95
C TYR A 192 -10.18 -4.18 3.63
N PRO A 193 -10.23 -2.89 3.20
CA PRO A 193 -9.54 -1.81 3.89
C PRO A 193 -9.98 -1.63 5.35
N LEU A 194 -11.25 -1.96 5.67
CA LEU A 194 -11.78 -1.89 7.04
C LEU A 194 -11.13 -2.95 7.94
N GLY A 195 -10.91 -4.17 7.40
CA GLY A 195 -10.21 -5.24 8.11
C GLY A 195 -8.80 -4.80 8.51
N TYR A 196 -8.02 -4.28 7.57
CA TYR A 196 -6.68 -3.76 7.86
C TYR A 196 -6.71 -2.57 8.83
N TYR A 197 -7.68 -1.66 8.68
CA TYR A 197 -7.82 -0.53 9.59
C TYR A 197 -7.99 -1.00 11.04
N PHE A 198 -8.92 -1.91 11.30
CA PHE A 198 -9.18 -2.40 12.66
C PHE A 198 -8.02 -3.24 13.21
N ILE A 199 -7.36 -4.07 12.39
CA ILE A 199 -6.13 -4.78 12.80
C ILE A 199 -5.04 -3.78 13.18
N GLY A 200 -4.83 -2.74 12.38
CA GLY A 200 -3.89 -1.66 12.69
C GLY A 200 -4.24 -0.92 13.97
N ALA A 201 -5.53 -0.63 14.21
CA ALA A 201 -6.03 -0.03 15.43
C ALA A 201 -5.80 -0.95 16.67
N MET A 202 -6.03 -2.27 16.51
CA MET A 202 -5.71 -3.28 17.55
C MET A 202 -4.22 -3.25 17.91
N ILE A 203 -3.33 -3.31 16.92
CA ILE A 203 -1.87 -3.24 17.17
C ILE A 203 -1.51 -1.93 17.88
N GLY A 204 -2.10 -0.81 17.46
CA GLY A 204 -1.87 0.49 18.07
C GLY A 204 -2.38 0.62 19.50
N GLU A 205 -3.48 -0.05 19.85
CA GLU A 205 -4.07 -0.02 21.20
C GLU A 205 -3.34 -0.95 22.16
N TYR A 206 -3.08 -2.19 21.74
CA TYR A 206 -2.54 -3.23 22.63
C TYR A 206 -1.01 -3.38 22.56
N GLN A 207 -0.37 -2.86 21.53
CA GLN A 207 1.08 -2.86 21.32
C GLN A 207 1.75 -4.21 21.64
N PRO A 208 1.37 -5.30 20.94
CA PRO A 208 1.84 -6.66 21.24
C PRO A 208 3.36 -6.78 21.04
N LYS A 209 4.10 -7.04 22.10
CA LYS A 209 5.56 -7.20 22.04
C LYS A 209 5.95 -8.63 21.72
N ILE A 210 6.22 -8.88 20.44
CA ILE A 210 6.70 -10.17 19.95
C ILE A 210 8.22 -10.11 19.78
N LYS A 211 8.94 -11.06 20.38
CA LYS A 211 10.42 -11.12 20.24
C LYS A 211 10.77 -11.34 18.76
N LYS A 212 11.77 -10.61 18.25
CA LYS A 212 12.21 -10.65 16.85
C LYS A 212 12.56 -12.06 16.37
N ARG A 213 13.08 -12.92 17.26
CA ARG A 213 13.34 -14.34 16.98
C ARG A 213 12.10 -15.14 16.54
N TYR A 214 10.88 -14.65 16.84
CA TYR A 214 9.63 -15.26 16.40
C TYR A 214 8.97 -14.46 15.27
N SER A 215 8.92 -13.13 15.38
CA SER A 215 8.24 -12.30 14.38
C SER A 215 8.93 -12.34 13.01
N ILE A 216 10.26 -12.42 12.95
CA ILE A 216 11.00 -12.51 11.69
C ILE A 216 10.71 -13.85 10.96
N PRO A 217 10.85 -15.04 11.59
CA PRO A 217 10.44 -16.28 10.94
C PRO A 217 8.97 -16.31 10.52
N MET A 218 8.06 -15.76 11.33
CA MET A 218 6.64 -15.66 10.96
C MET A 218 6.44 -14.83 9.68
N ALA A 219 7.14 -13.70 9.55
CA ALA A 219 7.07 -12.88 8.33
C ALA A 219 7.65 -13.62 7.11
N LEU A 220 8.77 -14.32 7.27
CA LEU A 220 9.35 -15.13 6.19
C LEU A 220 8.41 -16.28 5.77
N ILE A 221 7.83 -17.00 6.70
CA ILE A 221 6.87 -18.08 6.41
C ILE A 221 5.63 -17.51 5.70
N ALA A 222 5.11 -16.36 6.16
CA ALA A 222 3.96 -15.71 5.54
C ALA A 222 4.23 -15.28 4.09
N ILE A 223 5.47 -14.98 3.72
CA ILE A 223 5.88 -14.67 2.34
C ILE A 223 6.09 -15.96 1.53
N LEU A 224 6.75 -16.96 2.11
CA LEU A 224 7.16 -18.16 1.39
C LEU A 224 5.97 -19.10 1.08
N ILE A 225 4.94 -19.17 1.93
CA ILE A 225 3.77 -20.03 1.68
C ILE A 225 3.06 -19.63 0.38
N PRO A 226 2.54 -18.39 0.20
CA PRO A 226 1.85 -18.03 -1.03
C PRO A 226 2.79 -18.02 -2.26
N SER A 227 4.07 -17.68 -2.08
CA SER A 227 5.06 -17.78 -3.14
C SER A 227 5.24 -19.22 -3.61
N GLY A 228 5.35 -20.17 -2.69
CA GLY A 228 5.49 -21.60 -2.97
C GLY A 228 4.23 -22.17 -3.61
N LEU A 229 3.04 -21.80 -3.13
CA LEU A 229 1.78 -22.22 -3.75
C LEU A 229 1.69 -21.71 -5.20
N CYS A 230 1.95 -20.43 -5.44
CA CYS A 230 1.96 -19.88 -6.79
C CYS A 230 3.00 -20.59 -7.68
N TRP A 231 4.18 -20.87 -7.17
CA TRP A 231 5.23 -21.62 -7.89
C TRP A 231 4.78 -23.04 -8.24
N LEU A 232 4.12 -23.76 -7.30
CA LEU A 232 3.64 -25.11 -7.51
C LEU A 232 2.48 -25.20 -8.51
N TYR A 233 1.61 -24.20 -8.56
CA TYR A 233 0.45 -24.16 -9.45
C TYR A 233 0.77 -23.58 -10.83
N SER A 234 1.97 -23.02 -11.02
CA SER A 234 2.45 -22.54 -12.31
C SER A 234 3.20 -23.67 -13.05
N SER A 235 3.08 -23.72 -14.36
CA SER A 235 3.90 -24.63 -15.19
C SER A 235 4.17 -24.00 -16.55
N PRO A 236 5.18 -24.50 -17.33
CA PRO A 236 5.40 -24.03 -18.68
C PRO A 236 4.16 -24.17 -19.59
N GLU A 237 3.34 -25.23 -19.37
CA GLU A 237 2.14 -25.49 -20.16
C GLU A 237 0.93 -24.68 -19.69
N ALA A 238 0.72 -24.57 -18.35
CA ALA A 238 -0.41 -23.85 -17.77
C ALA A 238 -0.13 -22.33 -17.64
N GLY A 239 1.13 -21.91 -17.79
CA GLY A 239 1.55 -20.54 -17.60
C GLY A 239 1.69 -20.15 -16.11
N TYR A 240 1.83 -18.86 -15.88
CA TYR A 240 1.94 -18.29 -14.54
C TYR A 240 0.58 -18.30 -13.83
N ALA A 241 0.51 -18.92 -12.64
CA ALA A 241 -0.71 -19.00 -11.85
C ALA A 241 -1.05 -17.64 -11.18
N TRP A 242 -1.37 -16.67 -12.00
CA TRP A 242 -1.66 -15.29 -11.60
C TRP A 242 -2.73 -15.19 -10.51
N TYR A 243 -3.73 -16.05 -10.54
CA TYR A 243 -4.84 -16.09 -9.60
C TYR A 243 -4.45 -16.60 -8.22
N MET A 244 -3.34 -17.33 -8.08
CA MET A 244 -2.99 -18.02 -6.83
C MET A 244 -2.52 -17.04 -5.77
N MET A 245 -3.34 -16.86 -4.72
CA MET A 245 -3.05 -16.02 -3.53
C MET A 245 -2.62 -14.58 -3.86
N ASN A 246 -3.06 -14.04 -5.00
CA ASN A 246 -2.64 -12.76 -5.53
C ASN A 246 -3.74 -11.69 -5.36
N GLY A 247 -3.53 -10.76 -4.45
CA GLY A 247 -4.47 -9.65 -4.22
C GLY A 247 -4.26 -9.00 -2.86
N PHE A 248 -4.65 -7.73 -2.75
CA PHE A 248 -4.59 -7.00 -1.48
C PHE A 248 -5.68 -7.43 -0.50
N SER A 249 -6.77 -8.00 -1.02
CA SER A 249 -7.87 -8.61 -0.28
C SER A 249 -7.59 -10.05 0.17
N CYS A 250 -6.48 -10.67 -0.26
CA CYS A 250 -6.17 -12.05 0.13
C CYS A 250 -5.68 -12.14 1.58
N ILE A 251 -6.19 -13.13 2.33
CA ILE A 251 -5.81 -13.34 3.75
C ILE A 251 -4.31 -13.62 3.90
N THR A 252 -3.67 -14.27 2.93
CA THR A 252 -2.21 -14.50 2.94
C THR A 252 -1.43 -13.19 2.85
N THR A 253 -1.89 -12.26 2.00
CA THR A 253 -1.32 -10.91 1.91
C THR A 253 -1.53 -10.14 3.23
N GLY A 254 -2.68 -10.32 3.86
CA GLY A 254 -2.95 -9.81 5.20
C GLY A 254 -1.98 -10.34 6.24
N ALA A 255 -1.75 -11.65 6.26
CA ALA A 255 -0.80 -12.28 7.18
C ALA A 255 0.64 -11.78 6.95
N MET A 256 1.07 -11.63 5.70
CA MET A 256 2.37 -11.03 5.35
C MET A 256 2.49 -9.61 5.91
N ALA A 257 1.52 -8.75 5.62
CA ALA A 257 1.56 -7.37 6.05
C ALA A 257 1.53 -7.22 7.58
N VAL A 258 0.69 -7.97 8.28
CA VAL A 258 0.62 -7.97 9.75
C VAL A 258 1.93 -8.43 10.36
N THR A 259 2.54 -9.51 9.88
CA THR A 259 3.81 -10.02 10.41
C THR A 259 4.97 -9.06 10.15
N ILE A 260 5.06 -8.47 8.95
CA ILE A 260 6.05 -7.43 8.63
C ILE A 260 5.83 -6.20 9.52
N PHE A 261 4.58 -5.79 9.72
CA PHE A 261 4.25 -4.65 10.60
C PHE A 261 4.72 -4.92 12.03
N LEU A 262 4.48 -6.11 12.57
CA LEU A 262 4.89 -6.52 13.91
C LEU A 262 6.42 -6.64 14.06
N VAL A 263 7.14 -6.90 12.97
CA VAL A 263 8.62 -6.83 12.97
C VAL A 263 9.11 -5.39 13.11
N LEU A 264 8.40 -4.40 12.53
CA LEU A 264 8.95 -3.06 12.31
C LEU A 264 8.39 -1.97 13.24
N TYR A 265 7.13 -2.08 13.71
CA TYR A 265 6.38 -0.97 14.32
C TYR A 265 7.01 -0.40 15.59
N ASP A 266 7.77 -1.22 16.34
CA ASP A 266 8.41 -0.86 17.60
C ASP A 266 9.93 -0.59 17.47
N ILE A 267 10.46 -0.54 16.24
CA ILE A 267 11.87 -0.24 16.01
C ILE A 267 12.15 1.25 16.29
N GLU A 268 13.16 1.51 17.08
CA GLU A 268 13.72 2.85 17.32
C GLU A 268 15.12 2.93 16.68
N PRO A 269 15.24 3.42 15.44
CA PRO A 269 16.54 3.54 14.80
C PRO A 269 17.40 4.66 15.43
N PRO A 270 18.73 4.61 15.27
CA PRO A 270 19.63 5.70 15.67
C PRO A 270 19.20 7.04 15.05
N LYS A 271 19.47 8.16 15.75
CA LYS A 271 19.01 9.51 15.35
C LYS A 271 19.26 9.85 13.87
N PRO A 272 20.46 9.65 13.27
CA PRO A 272 20.69 9.98 11.86
C PRO A 272 19.83 9.14 10.93
N VAL A 273 19.68 7.84 11.20
CA VAL A 273 18.83 6.93 10.41
C VAL A 273 17.36 7.32 10.55
N ALA A 274 16.90 7.64 11.77
CA ALA A 274 15.55 8.14 12.03
C ALA A 274 15.24 9.44 11.25
N ALA A 275 16.23 10.32 11.09
CA ALA A 275 16.06 11.56 10.33
C ALA A 275 15.82 11.28 8.83
N VAL A 276 16.57 10.34 8.24
CA VAL A 276 16.40 9.93 6.84
C VAL A 276 15.03 9.30 6.62
N PHE A 277 14.64 8.32 7.45
CA PHE A 277 13.33 7.68 7.33
C PHE A 277 12.18 8.67 7.53
N ARG A 278 12.32 9.64 8.42
CA ARG A 278 11.32 10.70 8.63
C ARG A 278 11.15 11.57 7.40
N GLU A 279 12.26 11.95 6.79
CA GLU A 279 12.25 12.77 5.56
C GLU A 279 11.55 12.02 4.43
N LEU A 280 11.97 10.79 4.13
CA LEU A 280 11.36 9.94 3.11
C LEU A 280 9.88 9.66 3.41
N SER A 281 9.54 9.30 4.67
CA SER A 281 8.17 9.08 5.13
C SER A 281 7.28 10.32 4.93
N THR A 282 7.83 11.52 5.06
CA THR A 282 7.09 12.75 4.85
C THR A 282 6.70 12.94 3.38
N CYS A 283 7.54 12.50 2.45
CA CYS A 283 7.31 12.59 1.01
C CYS A 283 6.62 11.36 0.40
N SER A 284 6.35 10.32 1.19
CA SER A 284 5.95 8.99 0.69
C SER A 284 4.68 8.99 -0.16
N PHE A 285 3.71 9.86 0.13
CA PHE A 285 2.46 9.95 -0.63
C PHE A 285 2.70 10.52 -2.03
N GLU A 286 3.44 11.60 -2.12
CA GLU A 286 3.79 12.20 -3.40
C GLU A 286 4.74 11.29 -4.18
N MET A 287 5.70 10.63 -3.52
CA MET A 287 6.57 9.63 -4.13
C MET A 287 5.76 8.49 -4.76
N TYR A 288 4.75 7.99 -4.04
CA TYR A 288 3.86 6.95 -4.54
C TYR A 288 3.17 7.40 -5.85
N LEU A 289 2.61 8.60 -5.90
CA LEU A 289 1.92 9.08 -7.10
C LEU A 289 2.90 9.43 -8.25
N PHE A 290 4.07 10.00 -7.94
CA PHE A 290 5.09 10.28 -8.95
C PHE A 290 5.76 9.02 -9.50
N SER A 291 5.63 7.86 -8.83
CA SER A 291 6.18 6.62 -9.38
C SER A 291 5.50 6.20 -10.69
N TYR A 292 4.22 6.53 -10.89
CA TYR A 292 3.53 6.23 -12.15
C TYR A 292 4.16 6.92 -13.37
N PRO A 293 4.29 8.25 -13.44
CA PRO A 293 4.96 8.90 -14.58
C PRO A 293 6.45 8.52 -14.66
N ALA A 294 7.13 8.22 -13.56
CA ALA A 294 8.50 7.74 -13.58
C ALA A 294 8.60 6.33 -14.21
N ASP A 295 7.68 5.42 -13.88
CA ASP A 295 7.58 4.10 -14.48
C ASP A 295 7.29 4.20 -15.99
N LEU A 296 6.32 5.01 -16.40
CA LEU A 296 6.02 5.22 -17.82
C LEU A 296 7.25 5.70 -18.60
N PHE A 297 7.98 6.65 -18.05
CA PHE A 297 9.19 7.14 -18.68
C PHE A 297 10.28 6.08 -18.75
N LEU A 298 10.54 5.37 -17.65
CA LEU A 298 11.67 4.46 -17.56
C LEU A 298 11.45 3.16 -18.36
N TYR A 299 10.27 2.55 -18.22
CA TYR A 299 9.95 1.26 -18.88
C TYR A 299 9.62 1.40 -20.37
N SER A 300 9.31 2.61 -20.86
CA SER A 300 9.20 2.85 -22.30
C SER A 300 10.56 2.83 -23.02
N GLN A 301 11.65 3.09 -22.30
CA GLN A 301 12.99 3.24 -22.90
C GLN A 301 13.84 1.97 -22.76
N THR A 302 13.71 1.20 -21.69
CA THR A 302 14.67 0.14 -21.36
C THR A 302 14.09 -0.93 -20.44
N SER A 303 14.60 -2.17 -20.59
CA SER A 303 14.32 -3.29 -19.68
C SER A 303 15.62 -3.70 -18.97
N TYR A 304 15.93 -3.05 -17.86
CA TYR A 304 17.12 -3.35 -17.07
C TYR A 304 16.85 -4.33 -15.92
N PHE A 305 17.91 -4.59 -15.15
CA PHE A 305 17.83 -5.37 -13.93
C PHE A 305 16.86 -4.73 -12.91
N MET A 306 15.83 -5.46 -12.48
CA MET A 306 14.70 -4.95 -11.70
C MET A 306 15.10 -4.14 -10.45
N PRO A 307 16.07 -4.55 -9.59
CA PRO A 307 16.47 -3.73 -8.44
C PRO A 307 17.00 -2.35 -8.83
N PHE A 308 17.71 -2.25 -9.93
CA PHE A 308 18.19 -0.96 -10.44
C PHE A 308 17.03 -0.07 -10.89
N MET A 309 16.04 -0.64 -11.59
CA MET A 309 14.84 0.06 -12.03
C MET A 309 14.05 0.62 -10.83
N VAL A 310 13.80 -0.23 -9.83
CA VAL A 310 13.10 0.17 -8.59
C VAL A 310 13.81 1.32 -7.88
N LEU A 311 15.13 1.25 -7.73
CA LEU A 311 15.91 2.30 -7.08
C LEU A 311 15.90 3.60 -7.90
N THR A 312 15.92 3.51 -9.22
CA THR A 312 15.84 4.67 -10.12
C THR A 312 14.47 5.35 -10.01
N VAL A 313 13.37 4.59 -10.07
CA VAL A 313 12.01 5.10 -9.89
C VAL A 313 11.87 5.74 -8.50
N PHE A 314 12.41 5.09 -7.46
CA PHE A 314 12.39 5.63 -6.11
C PHE A 314 13.11 6.98 -6.01
N ALA A 315 14.31 7.10 -6.60
CA ALA A 315 15.09 8.33 -6.60
C ALA A 315 14.41 9.44 -7.40
N MET A 316 13.89 9.14 -8.60
CA MET A 316 13.16 10.09 -9.44
C MET A 316 11.89 10.60 -8.73
N SER A 317 11.11 9.69 -8.15
CA SER A 317 9.89 10.02 -7.41
C SER A 317 10.18 10.86 -6.17
N TYR A 318 11.26 10.56 -5.45
CA TYR A 318 11.69 11.36 -4.32
C TYR A 318 12.09 12.78 -4.74
N ALA A 319 12.89 12.91 -5.80
CA ALA A 319 13.29 14.21 -6.32
C ALA A 319 12.07 15.06 -6.73
N ALA A 320 11.13 14.47 -7.48
CA ALA A 320 9.89 15.13 -7.88
C ALA A 320 9.03 15.54 -6.67
N ALA A 321 8.85 14.65 -5.70
CA ALA A 321 8.12 14.94 -4.47
C ALA A 321 8.76 16.08 -3.66
N ARG A 322 10.09 16.13 -3.59
CA ARG A 322 10.82 17.24 -2.92
C ARG A 322 10.62 18.56 -3.62
N VAL A 323 10.78 18.61 -4.95
CA VAL A 323 10.55 19.83 -5.74
C VAL A 323 9.11 20.32 -5.53
N MET A 324 8.12 19.43 -5.67
CA MET A 324 6.73 19.79 -5.42
C MET A 324 6.52 20.38 -4.02
N ARG A 325 7.07 19.77 -2.98
CA ARG A 325 6.90 20.26 -1.60
C ARG A 325 7.59 21.58 -1.35
N LEU A 326 8.73 21.85 -1.96
CA LEU A 326 9.40 23.15 -1.86
C LEU A 326 8.54 24.28 -2.43
N VAL A 327 7.80 24.02 -3.51
CA VAL A 327 6.92 24.99 -4.15
C VAL A 327 5.56 25.08 -3.43
N MET A 328 4.95 23.95 -3.09
CA MET A 328 3.58 23.88 -2.60
C MET A 328 3.40 24.15 -1.10
N VAL A 329 4.38 23.77 -0.26
CA VAL A 329 4.28 23.99 1.19
C VAL A 329 4.15 25.48 1.53
N PRO A 330 4.94 26.41 0.95
CA PRO A 330 4.76 27.82 1.21
C PRO A 330 3.43 28.37 0.69
N LEU A 331 2.94 27.89 -0.46
CA LEU A 331 1.79 28.48 -1.15
C LEU A 331 0.45 28.00 -0.60
N VAL A 332 0.35 26.72 -0.25
CA VAL A 332 -0.92 26.06 0.08
C VAL A 332 -0.99 25.68 1.56
N TYR A 333 0.00 24.97 2.06
CA TYR A 333 -0.07 24.39 3.41
C TYR A 333 0.01 25.42 4.53
N ARG A 334 0.76 26.53 4.35
CA ARG A 334 0.80 27.64 5.34
C ARG A 334 -0.53 28.36 5.42
N ARG A 335 -1.23 28.53 4.29
CA ARG A 335 -2.55 29.20 4.28
C ARG A 335 -3.66 28.35 4.89
N LEU A 336 -3.55 27.02 4.80
CA LEU A 336 -4.52 26.11 5.41
C LEU A 336 -4.31 25.92 6.93
N LYS A 337 -3.06 26.07 7.43
CA LYS A 337 -2.75 25.98 8.86
C LYS A 337 -2.86 27.31 9.62
N GLY A 338 -2.86 28.42 8.93
CA GLY A 338 -2.92 29.78 9.51
C GLY A 338 -4.35 30.32 9.73
N ARG A 339 -5.35 29.48 9.55
CA ARG A 339 -6.76 29.75 9.87
C ARG A 339 -7.28 28.59 10.73
#